data_3d50836fb46e220909601c8f24efc66a
#
_entry.id   3d50836fb46e220909601c8f24efc66a
#
_cell.length_a   1.000
_cell.length_b   1.000
_cell.length_c   1.000
_cell.angle_alpha   90.00
_cell.angle_beta   90.00
_cell.angle_gamma   90.00
#
_symmetry.space_group_name_H-M   'P 1'
#
loop_
_entity.id
_entity.type
_entity.pdbx_description
1 polymer ?
#
loop_
_entity_poly.entity_id
_entity_poly.type
_entity_poly.pdbx_seq_one_letter_code
_entity_poly.pdbx_strand_id
1 'polypeptide(L)'
;MDKKLLNLQSQHWESNFSSKPEMFGFEPSYSAKKALETFKKNNITNIIELGAGLGRDTIFFAQNGIYVHAIDYSLSATNIIKKRSKENNLDDLIKVENYDIRKKLNCDNENFQACYSHMLFCMALTNQDLKDLNQEILRVLKKGGFNIYTARNHMDGDFKKGTHRGEDMYEMNGFIVHYFSENKIKSLLNGFTNISIENFDEGSFPRKLS
;
A
#
# COMPACT_ATOMS: atom_id res chain seq x y z
N MET A 1 2.54 11.99 19.49
CA MET A 1 2.82 12.39 18.08
C MET A 1 1.82 13.44 17.64
N ASP A 2 2.25 14.45 16.87
CA ASP A 2 1.37 15.51 16.37
C ASP A 2 0.51 14.99 15.20
N LYS A 3 -0.78 14.70 15.48
CA LYS A 3 -1.75 14.25 14.47
C LYS A 3 -1.92 15.26 13.33
N LYS A 4 -1.73 16.57 13.59
CA LYS A 4 -1.81 17.61 12.57
C LYS A 4 -0.73 17.42 11.51
N LEU A 5 0.51 17.11 11.94
CA LEU A 5 1.62 16.85 11.04
C LEU A 5 1.38 15.60 10.17
N LEU A 6 0.85 14.51 10.77
CA LEU A 6 0.51 13.30 10.01
C LEU A 6 -0.61 13.57 9.00
N ASN A 7 -1.57 14.41 9.33
CA ASN A 7 -2.64 14.77 8.42
C ASN A 7 -2.17 15.62 7.23
N LEU A 8 -1.10 16.41 7.40
CA LEU A 8 -0.51 17.19 6.30
C LEU A 8 0.14 16.30 5.23
N GLN A 9 0.47 15.05 5.54
CA GLN A 9 1.05 14.12 4.56
C GLN A 9 0.12 13.85 3.37
N SER A 10 -1.20 13.88 3.57
CA SER A 10 -2.15 13.73 2.46
C SER A 10 -2.03 14.87 1.44
N GLN A 11 -1.85 16.12 1.90
CA GLN A 11 -1.65 17.26 1.03
C GLN A 11 -0.29 17.20 0.31
N HIS A 12 0.73 16.70 1.00
CA HIS A 12 2.06 16.52 0.41
C HIS A 12 2.05 15.49 -0.71
N TRP A 13 1.41 14.34 -0.52
CA TRP A 13 1.24 13.32 -1.56
C TRP A 13 0.34 13.82 -2.70
N GLU A 14 -0.77 14.50 -2.41
CA GLU A 14 -1.64 15.12 -3.43
C GLU A 14 -0.84 16.05 -4.34
N SER A 15 -0.04 16.94 -3.75
CA SER A 15 0.83 17.86 -4.52
C SER A 15 1.86 17.12 -5.39
N ASN A 16 2.46 16.03 -4.87
CA ASN A 16 3.44 15.26 -5.63
C ASN A 16 2.78 14.50 -6.79
N PHE A 17 1.65 13.84 -6.58
CA PHE A 17 0.95 13.10 -7.64
C PHE A 17 0.38 14.03 -8.72
N SER A 18 -0.13 15.19 -8.31
CA SER A 18 -0.60 16.24 -9.24
C SER A 18 0.53 16.78 -10.12
N SER A 19 1.72 17.07 -9.53
CA SER A 19 2.84 17.67 -10.25
C SER A 19 3.71 16.67 -11.01
N LYS A 20 3.71 15.40 -10.61
CA LYS A 20 4.57 14.33 -11.16
C LYS A 20 3.77 13.05 -11.43
N PRO A 21 2.86 13.05 -12.41
CA PRO A 21 1.93 11.92 -12.66
C PRO A 21 2.61 10.64 -13.12
N GLU A 22 3.91 10.67 -13.40
CA GLU A 22 4.71 9.52 -13.85
C GLU A 22 5.87 9.18 -12.89
N MET A 23 5.87 9.74 -11.66
CA MET A 23 7.02 9.62 -10.75
C MET A 23 7.41 8.18 -10.39
N PHE A 24 6.52 7.22 -10.54
CA PHE A 24 6.79 5.80 -10.29
C PHE A 24 6.88 4.96 -11.57
N GLY A 25 6.79 5.60 -12.75
CA GLY A 25 6.75 4.90 -14.02
C GLY A 25 5.48 4.06 -14.23
N PHE A 26 5.54 3.17 -15.21
CA PHE A 26 4.40 2.33 -15.61
C PHE A 26 4.63 0.85 -15.30
N GLU A 27 5.88 0.45 -15.12
CA GLU A 27 6.23 -0.92 -14.83
C GLU A 27 5.76 -1.33 -13.42
N PRO A 28 5.16 -2.51 -13.28
CA PRO A 28 4.72 -3.01 -11.98
C PRO A 28 5.90 -3.17 -11.03
N SER A 29 5.66 -2.97 -9.74
CA SER A 29 6.65 -3.21 -8.70
C SER A 29 7.10 -4.68 -8.67
N TYR A 30 8.28 -4.93 -8.11
CA TYR A 30 8.73 -6.30 -7.86
C TYR A 30 7.72 -7.07 -6.99
N SER A 31 7.20 -6.42 -5.94
CA SER A 31 6.21 -7.03 -5.05
C SER A 31 4.89 -7.35 -5.75
N ALA A 32 4.43 -6.53 -6.70
CA ALA A 32 3.23 -6.83 -7.48
C ALA A 32 3.41 -8.07 -8.36
N LYS A 33 4.58 -8.23 -8.98
CA LYS A 33 4.91 -9.45 -9.77
C LYS A 33 4.87 -10.70 -8.89
N LYS A 34 5.46 -10.64 -7.69
CA LYS A 34 5.42 -11.73 -6.70
C LYS A 34 4.03 -12.01 -6.15
N ALA A 35 3.25 -10.96 -5.87
CA ALA A 35 1.86 -11.09 -5.45
C ALA A 35 1.03 -11.79 -6.53
N LEU A 36 1.21 -11.44 -7.80
CA LEU A 36 0.52 -12.08 -8.92
C LEU A 36 0.81 -13.58 -9.02
N GLU A 37 2.06 -14.02 -8.77
CA GLU A 37 2.41 -15.45 -8.72
C GLU A 37 1.57 -16.16 -7.63
N THR A 38 1.47 -15.55 -6.45
CA THR A 38 0.64 -16.06 -5.33
C THR A 38 -0.83 -16.06 -5.71
N PHE A 39 -1.33 -15.01 -6.36
CA PHE A 39 -2.73 -14.92 -6.78
C PHE A 39 -3.09 -16.01 -7.80
N LYS A 40 -2.25 -16.20 -8.81
CA LYS A 40 -2.45 -17.27 -9.82
C LYS A 40 -2.43 -18.66 -9.19
N LYS A 41 -1.48 -18.94 -8.30
CA LYS A 41 -1.37 -20.25 -7.61
C LYS A 41 -2.59 -20.57 -6.75
N ASN A 42 -3.27 -19.55 -6.20
CA ASN A 42 -4.40 -19.71 -5.28
C ASN A 42 -5.75 -19.34 -5.92
N ASN A 43 -5.81 -19.14 -7.24
CA ASN A 43 -7.02 -18.75 -7.99
C ASN A 43 -7.69 -17.48 -7.42
N ILE A 44 -6.88 -16.49 -7.02
CA ILE A 44 -7.35 -15.20 -6.52
C ILE A 44 -7.66 -14.30 -7.71
N THR A 45 -8.89 -13.81 -7.79
CA THR A 45 -9.41 -12.97 -8.87
C THR A 45 -10.06 -11.68 -8.38
N ASN A 46 -10.15 -11.47 -7.06
CA ASN A 46 -10.78 -10.29 -6.46
C ASN A 46 -9.94 -9.80 -5.27
N ILE A 47 -9.35 -8.62 -5.42
CA ILE A 47 -8.47 -8.03 -4.41
C ILE A 47 -8.87 -6.60 -4.06
N ILE A 48 -8.45 -6.15 -2.87
CA ILE A 48 -8.42 -4.75 -2.48
C ILE A 48 -6.96 -4.28 -2.49
N GLU A 49 -6.69 -3.15 -3.14
CA GLU A 49 -5.39 -2.50 -3.13
C GLU A 49 -5.47 -1.21 -2.31
N LEU A 50 -4.68 -1.14 -1.25
CA LEU A 50 -4.63 0.01 -0.34
C LEU A 50 -3.41 0.88 -0.63
N GLY A 51 -3.61 2.19 -0.80
CA GLY A 51 -2.55 3.12 -1.18
C GLY A 51 -2.11 2.89 -2.63
N ALA A 52 -3.06 2.79 -3.55
CA ALA A 52 -2.80 2.45 -4.96
C ALA A 52 -1.93 3.49 -5.71
N GLY A 53 -1.77 4.69 -5.15
CA GLY A 53 -0.99 5.77 -5.74
C GLY A 53 -1.40 6.07 -7.19
N LEU A 54 -0.44 6.08 -8.11
CA LEU A 54 -0.69 6.35 -9.53
C LEU A 54 -1.17 5.11 -10.33
N GLY A 55 -1.43 3.98 -9.65
CA GLY A 55 -2.09 2.81 -10.22
C GLY A 55 -1.23 1.91 -11.08
N ARG A 56 0.10 1.95 -10.98
CA ARG A 56 0.96 1.06 -11.78
C ARG A 56 0.70 -0.42 -11.49
N ASP A 57 0.55 -0.77 -10.22
CA ASP A 57 0.28 -2.14 -9.78
C ASP A 57 -1.21 -2.50 -9.99
N THR A 58 -2.13 -1.55 -9.79
CA THR A 58 -3.57 -1.68 -10.10
C THR A 58 -3.78 -2.11 -11.55
N ILE A 59 -3.22 -1.37 -12.51
CA ILE A 59 -3.33 -1.67 -13.95
C ILE A 59 -2.72 -3.03 -14.27
N PHE A 60 -1.55 -3.34 -13.70
CA PHE A 60 -0.90 -4.63 -13.89
C PHE A 60 -1.76 -5.81 -13.43
N PHE A 61 -2.38 -5.73 -12.25
CA PHE A 61 -3.27 -6.78 -11.77
C PHE A 61 -4.50 -6.94 -12.67
N ALA A 62 -5.13 -5.85 -13.07
CA ALA A 62 -6.30 -5.88 -13.94
C ALA A 62 -5.98 -6.44 -15.33
N GLN A 63 -4.82 -6.09 -15.92
CA GLN A 63 -4.33 -6.70 -17.16
C GLN A 63 -4.11 -8.21 -17.07
N ASN A 64 -3.95 -8.74 -15.86
CA ASN A 64 -3.87 -10.18 -15.59
C ASN A 64 -5.21 -10.80 -15.18
N GLY A 65 -6.35 -10.13 -15.43
CA GLY A 65 -7.69 -10.65 -15.17
C GLY A 65 -8.13 -10.61 -13.71
N ILE A 66 -7.48 -9.80 -12.86
CA ILE A 66 -7.84 -9.65 -11.46
C ILE A 66 -8.69 -8.41 -11.29
N TYR A 67 -9.85 -8.55 -10.64
CA TYR A 67 -10.64 -7.42 -10.20
C TYR A 67 -9.95 -6.72 -9.03
N VAL A 68 -9.74 -5.40 -9.16
CA VAL A 68 -9.04 -4.58 -8.17
C VAL A 68 -9.95 -3.47 -7.65
N HIS A 69 -10.23 -3.48 -6.35
CA HIS A 69 -10.78 -2.29 -5.69
C HIS A 69 -9.60 -1.45 -5.18
N ALA A 70 -9.22 -0.43 -5.94
CA ALA A 70 -8.09 0.44 -5.67
C ALA A 70 -8.51 1.64 -4.81
N ILE A 71 -7.85 1.83 -3.67
CA ILE A 71 -8.12 2.91 -2.71
C ILE A 71 -6.88 3.78 -2.56
N ASP A 72 -7.06 5.08 -2.69
CA ASP A 72 -6.05 6.10 -2.34
C ASP A 72 -6.74 7.36 -1.84
N TYR A 73 -6.11 8.09 -0.90
CA TYR A 73 -6.68 9.34 -0.39
C TYR A 73 -6.42 10.53 -1.34
N SER A 74 -5.47 10.42 -2.28
CA SER A 74 -5.18 11.47 -3.25
C SER A 74 -6.21 11.46 -4.38
N LEU A 75 -6.86 12.60 -4.59
CA LEU A 75 -7.80 12.79 -5.68
C LEU A 75 -7.10 12.74 -7.04
N SER A 76 -5.92 13.34 -7.14
CA SER A 76 -5.10 13.31 -8.36
C SER A 76 -4.70 11.88 -8.71
N ALA A 77 -4.27 11.06 -7.73
CA ALA A 77 -3.93 9.67 -7.94
C ALA A 77 -5.13 8.86 -8.45
N THR A 78 -6.27 8.95 -7.77
CA THR A 78 -7.47 8.20 -8.16
C THR A 78 -8.01 8.61 -9.53
N ASN A 79 -7.92 9.89 -9.91
CA ASN A 79 -8.28 10.35 -11.25
C ASN A 79 -7.34 9.80 -12.33
N ILE A 80 -6.04 9.69 -12.02
CA ILE A 80 -5.07 9.07 -12.94
C ILE A 80 -5.37 7.58 -13.11
N ILE A 81 -5.68 6.85 -12.03
CA ILE A 81 -6.08 5.42 -12.14
C ILE A 81 -7.31 5.29 -13.04
N LYS A 82 -8.36 6.08 -12.81
CA LYS A 82 -9.59 6.06 -13.65
C LYS A 82 -9.30 6.35 -15.12
N LYS A 83 -8.43 7.33 -15.40
CA LYS A 83 -8.00 7.64 -16.78
C LYS A 83 -7.28 6.45 -17.41
N ARG A 84 -6.27 5.89 -16.74
CA ARG A 84 -5.49 4.73 -17.21
C ARG A 84 -6.34 3.48 -17.39
N SER A 85 -7.31 3.25 -16.51
CA SER A 85 -8.27 2.15 -16.61
C SER A 85 -9.02 2.22 -17.95
N LYS A 86 -9.58 3.39 -18.29
CA LYS A 86 -10.27 3.62 -19.58
C LYS A 86 -9.35 3.45 -20.78
N GLU A 87 -8.16 4.06 -20.74
CA GLU A 87 -7.18 3.99 -21.83
C GLU A 87 -6.73 2.55 -22.13
N ASN A 88 -6.83 1.65 -21.14
CA ASN A 88 -6.47 0.24 -21.28
C ASN A 88 -7.68 -0.70 -21.41
N ASN A 89 -8.91 -0.19 -21.47
CA ASN A 89 -10.16 -0.98 -21.51
C ASN A 89 -10.29 -1.94 -20.31
N LEU A 90 -10.00 -1.43 -19.09
CA LEU A 90 -10.01 -2.20 -17.82
C LEU A 90 -11.08 -1.71 -16.84
N ASP A 91 -12.05 -0.90 -17.30
CA ASP A 91 -13.07 -0.29 -16.43
C ASP A 91 -13.90 -1.32 -15.66
N ASP A 92 -14.16 -2.47 -16.27
CA ASP A 92 -14.94 -3.56 -15.66
C ASP A 92 -14.14 -4.31 -14.57
N LEU A 93 -12.82 -4.16 -14.57
CA LEU A 93 -11.92 -4.84 -13.62
C LEU A 93 -11.38 -3.92 -12.53
N ILE A 94 -11.56 -2.60 -12.63
CA ILE A 94 -11.01 -1.64 -11.68
C ILE A 94 -12.09 -0.76 -11.09
N LYS A 95 -12.37 -0.93 -9.80
CA LYS A 95 -13.12 0.04 -9.00
C LYS A 95 -12.15 0.96 -8.28
N VAL A 96 -12.32 2.29 -8.45
CA VAL A 96 -11.44 3.28 -7.81
C VAL A 96 -12.20 4.09 -6.78
N GLU A 97 -11.67 4.17 -5.57
CA GLU A 97 -12.24 4.94 -4.47
C GLU A 97 -11.22 5.94 -3.90
N ASN A 98 -11.62 7.22 -3.81
CA ASN A 98 -10.85 8.23 -3.09
C ASN A 98 -11.23 8.20 -1.61
N TYR A 99 -10.38 7.58 -0.79
CA TYR A 99 -10.69 7.33 0.61
C TYR A 99 -9.44 7.26 1.50
N ASP A 100 -9.59 7.72 2.75
CA ASP A 100 -8.53 7.64 3.77
C ASP A 100 -8.63 6.31 4.52
N ILE A 101 -7.67 5.43 4.33
CA ILE A 101 -7.61 4.08 4.90
C ILE A 101 -7.46 4.05 6.43
N ARG A 102 -7.22 5.18 7.08
CA ARG A 102 -7.23 5.32 8.54
C ARG A 102 -8.66 5.30 9.12
N LYS A 103 -9.66 5.39 8.25
CA LYS A 103 -11.07 5.23 8.59
C LYS A 103 -11.51 3.79 8.30
N LYS A 104 -12.64 3.39 8.90
CA LYS A 104 -13.25 2.10 8.59
C LYS A 104 -13.50 1.98 7.09
N LEU A 105 -12.98 0.93 6.46
CA LEU A 105 -13.14 0.71 5.03
C LEU A 105 -14.61 0.55 4.63
N ASN A 106 -15.01 1.25 3.56
CA ASN A 106 -16.37 1.23 3.04
C ASN A 106 -16.60 -0.04 2.18
N CYS A 107 -16.37 -1.19 2.79
CA CYS A 107 -16.47 -2.50 2.18
C CYS A 107 -17.14 -3.48 3.14
N ASP A 108 -17.86 -4.45 2.57
CA ASP A 108 -18.48 -5.53 3.34
C ASP A 108 -17.42 -6.45 3.97
N ASN A 109 -17.85 -7.18 5.00
CA ASN A 109 -17.02 -8.23 5.60
C ASN A 109 -16.81 -9.35 4.58
N GLU A 110 -15.64 -10.01 4.66
CA GLU A 110 -15.33 -11.20 3.85
C GLU A 110 -15.57 -10.99 2.33
N ASN A 111 -15.26 -9.80 1.81
CA ASN A 111 -15.50 -9.43 0.42
C ASN A 111 -14.35 -9.81 -0.51
N PHE A 112 -13.11 -9.69 -0.06
CA PHE A 112 -11.92 -9.86 -0.90
C PHE A 112 -11.17 -11.15 -0.61
N GLN A 113 -10.54 -11.72 -1.64
CA GLN A 113 -9.67 -12.89 -1.51
C GLN A 113 -8.25 -12.50 -1.08
N ALA A 114 -7.82 -11.28 -1.44
CA ALA A 114 -6.54 -10.74 -0.98
C ALA A 114 -6.62 -9.22 -0.77
N CYS A 115 -5.75 -8.73 0.14
CA CYS A 115 -5.37 -7.34 0.25
C CYS A 115 -3.93 -7.21 -0.22
N TYR A 116 -3.67 -6.21 -1.05
CA TYR A 116 -2.33 -5.83 -1.50
C TYR A 116 -2.05 -4.39 -1.15
N SER A 117 -0.83 -4.10 -0.68
CA SER A 117 -0.37 -2.72 -0.55
C SER A 117 1.15 -2.62 -0.72
N HIS A 118 1.57 -1.67 -1.56
CA HIS A 118 2.98 -1.42 -1.79
C HIS A 118 3.39 -0.10 -1.17
N MET A 119 4.34 -0.13 -0.21
CA MET A 119 4.88 1.05 0.47
C MET A 119 3.87 1.89 1.28
N LEU A 120 2.65 1.40 1.53
CA LEU A 120 1.66 2.10 2.34
C LEU A 120 1.94 2.00 3.85
N PHE A 121 2.27 0.80 4.33
CA PHE A 121 2.49 0.56 5.76
C PHE A 121 3.64 1.40 6.33
N CYS A 122 4.62 1.74 5.51
CA CYS A 122 5.73 2.61 5.90
C CYS A 122 5.46 4.11 5.69
N MET A 123 4.22 4.52 5.44
CA MET A 123 3.86 5.94 5.41
C MET A 123 3.62 6.48 6.83
N ALA A 124 3.07 7.69 6.94
CA ALA A 124 2.83 8.39 8.20
C ALA A 124 1.63 7.80 8.98
N LEU A 125 1.71 6.52 9.31
CA LEU A 125 0.75 5.78 10.12
C LEU A 125 1.36 5.49 11.49
N THR A 126 0.63 5.82 12.57
CA THR A 126 1.06 5.45 13.93
C THR A 126 0.94 3.94 14.15
N ASN A 127 1.57 3.42 15.20
CA ASN A 127 1.39 2.02 15.60
C ASN A 127 -0.09 1.68 15.84
N GLN A 128 -0.90 2.64 16.32
CA GLN A 128 -2.33 2.44 16.49
C GLN A 128 -3.06 2.42 15.14
N ASP A 129 -2.74 3.36 14.23
CA ASP A 129 -3.32 3.36 12.88
C ASP A 129 -3.03 2.03 12.15
N LEU A 130 -1.81 1.50 12.28
CA LEU A 130 -1.41 0.21 11.69
C LEU A 130 -2.19 -0.97 12.28
N LYS A 131 -2.44 -0.98 13.60
CA LYS A 131 -3.26 -2.01 14.25
C LYS A 131 -4.71 -1.94 13.79
N ASP A 132 -5.29 -0.75 13.74
CA ASP A 132 -6.67 -0.53 13.32
C ASP A 132 -6.85 -0.92 11.84
N LEU A 133 -5.90 -0.52 10.97
CA LEU A 133 -5.87 -0.92 9.57
C LEU A 133 -5.79 -2.45 9.42
N ASN A 134 -4.95 -3.11 10.22
CA ASN A 134 -4.82 -4.56 10.17
C ASN A 134 -6.11 -5.29 10.55
N GLN A 135 -6.85 -4.77 11.53
CA GLN A 135 -8.17 -5.29 11.89
C GLN A 135 -9.21 -5.09 10.77
N GLU A 136 -9.18 -3.94 10.10
CA GLU A 136 -10.04 -3.69 8.94
C GLU A 136 -9.68 -4.61 7.76
N ILE A 137 -8.41 -4.85 7.51
CA ILE A 137 -7.98 -5.82 6.48
C ILE A 137 -8.51 -7.22 6.81
N LEU A 138 -8.36 -7.67 8.07
CA LEU A 138 -8.91 -8.97 8.51
C LEU A 138 -10.43 -9.03 8.33
N ARG A 139 -11.15 -7.93 8.59
CA ARG A 139 -12.61 -7.86 8.44
C ARG A 139 -13.06 -8.01 6.99
N VAL A 140 -12.37 -7.35 6.05
CA VAL A 140 -12.77 -7.35 4.63
C VAL A 140 -12.26 -8.57 3.86
N LEU A 141 -11.26 -9.28 4.40
CA LEU A 141 -10.75 -10.50 3.80
C LEU A 141 -11.67 -11.68 4.07
N LYS A 142 -11.86 -12.53 3.06
CA LYS A 142 -12.44 -13.86 3.20
C LYS A 142 -11.57 -14.72 4.12
N LYS A 143 -12.17 -15.71 4.78
CA LYS A 143 -11.40 -16.71 5.55
C LYS A 143 -10.38 -17.39 4.65
N GLY A 144 -9.13 -17.46 5.12
CA GLY A 144 -8.00 -17.96 4.33
C GLY A 144 -7.49 -16.98 3.26
N GLY A 145 -7.98 -15.75 3.24
CA GLY A 145 -7.50 -14.70 2.35
C GLY A 145 -6.06 -14.25 2.67
N PHE A 146 -5.44 -13.59 1.71
CA PHE A 146 -4.04 -13.16 1.78
C PHE A 146 -3.94 -11.67 2.09
N ASN A 147 -2.99 -11.29 2.97
CA ASN A 147 -2.55 -9.90 3.10
C ASN A 147 -1.10 -9.80 2.68
N ILE A 148 -0.83 -9.12 1.57
CA ILE A 148 0.52 -8.93 1.03
C ILE A 148 0.83 -7.44 1.05
N TYR A 149 1.87 -7.04 1.80
CA TYR A 149 2.28 -5.66 1.86
C TYR A 149 3.80 -5.51 1.89
N THR A 150 4.29 -4.33 1.54
CA THR A 150 5.69 -3.97 1.69
C THR A 150 5.86 -2.77 2.59
N ALA A 151 6.95 -2.75 3.36
CA ALA A 151 7.35 -1.64 4.20
C ALA A 151 8.87 -1.44 4.17
N ARG A 152 9.33 -0.19 4.35
CA ARG A 152 10.77 0.09 4.54
C ARG A 152 11.23 -0.43 5.90
N ASN A 153 12.34 -1.12 5.93
CA ASN A 153 12.85 -1.75 7.14
C ASN A 153 14.06 -1.01 7.74
N HIS A 154 14.53 -1.46 8.90
CA HIS A 154 15.64 -0.84 9.62
C HIS A 154 17.02 -0.95 8.92
N MET A 155 17.14 -1.80 7.87
CA MET A 155 18.37 -1.89 7.05
C MET A 155 18.39 -0.84 5.92
N ASP A 156 17.29 -0.10 5.75
CA ASP A 156 17.20 0.96 4.76
C ASP A 156 18.22 2.08 5.05
N GLY A 157 18.89 2.56 4.00
CA GLY A 157 19.94 3.57 4.13
C GLY A 157 19.47 4.92 4.68
N ASP A 158 18.16 5.19 4.69
CA ASP A 158 17.59 6.43 5.23
C ASP A 158 17.08 6.26 6.67
N PHE A 159 17.07 5.06 7.21
CA PHE A 159 16.68 4.85 8.61
C PHE A 159 17.55 5.68 9.56
N LYS A 160 16.93 6.37 10.49
CA LYS A 160 17.55 7.33 11.42
C LYS A 160 18.12 8.60 10.80
N LYS A 161 17.82 8.89 9.53
CA LYS A 161 18.13 10.18 8.91
C LYS A 161 16.94 11.14 8.99
N GLY A 162 17.23 12.45 8.97
CA GLY A 162 16.21 13.49 9.05
C GLY A 162 15.67 13.73 10.45
N THR A 163 14.45 14.25 10.55
CA THR A 163 13.83 14.59 11.83
C THR A 163 13.05 13.39 12.39
N HIS A 164 13.43 12.91 13.58
CA HIS A 164 12.68 11.85 14.25
C HIS A 164 11.30 12.34 14.70
N ARG A 165 10.27 11.59 14.33
CA ARG A 165 8.85 11.92 14.59
C ARG A 165 8.16 10.94 15.58
N GLY A 166 8.94 10.06 16.23
CA GLY A 166 8.47 9.00 17.13
C GLY A 166 8.17 7.68 16.42
N GLU A 167 8.07 6.58 17.15
CA GLU A 167 7.69 5.25 16.67
C GLU A 167 8.48 4.72 15.45
N ASP A 168 9.78 5.05 15.36
CA ASP A 168 10.64 4.79 14.20
C ASP A 168 10.22 5.52 12.91
N MET A 169 9.48 6.63 13.03
CA MET A 169 9.20 7.53 11.92
C MET A 169 10.24 8.63 11.78
N TYR A 170 10.71 8.86 10.58
CA TYR A 170 11.67 9.91 10.25
C TYR A 170 11.17 10.73 9.06
N GLU A 171 11.30 12.07 9.18
CA GLU A 171 10.90 13.00 8.12
C GLU A 171 12.11 13.48 7.37
N MET A 172 12.07 13.32 6.04
CA MET A 172 13.03 13.88 5.09
C MET A 172 12.31 14.48 3.90
N ASN A 173 12.69 15.69 3.52
CA ASN A 173 12.12 16.40 2.36
C ASN A 173 10.57 16.47 2.38
N GLY A 174 9.99 16.61 3.57
CA GLY A 174 8.54 16.67 3.78
C GLY A 174 7.82 15.31 3.83
N PHE A 175 8.50 14.21 3.52
CA PHE A 175 7.93 12.87 3.66
C PHE A 175 8.25 12.26 5.00
N ILE A 176 7.24 11.72 5.68
CA ILE A 176 7.41 10.94 6.89
C ILE A 176 7.36 9.45 6.52
N VAL A 177 8.44 8.75 6.84
CA VAL A 177 8.57 7.31 6.61
C VAL A 177 8.67 6.58 7.94
N HIS A 178 7.85 5.57 8.13
CA HIS A 178 7.84 4.66 9.26
C HIS A 178 8.66 3.43 8.93
N TYR A 179 9.75 3.20 9.63
CA TYR A 179 10.64 2.06 9.39
C TYR A 179 10.28 0.88 10.28
N PHE A 180 10.40 -0.32 9.73
CA PHE A 180 9.93 -1.54 10.39
C PHE A 180 11.10 -2.41 10.85
N SER A 181 11.07 -2.77 12.13
CA SER A 181 11.83 -3.90 12.64
C SER A 181 11.05 -5.20 12.40
N GLU A 182 11.74 -6.33 12.41
CA GLU A 182 11.10 -7.64 12.35
C GLU A 182 10.10 -7.85 13.50
N ASN A 183 10.41 -7.36 14.70
CA ASN A 183 9.50 -7.40 15.85
C ASN A 183 8.22 -6.58 15.60
N LYS A 184 8.32 -5.44 14.94
CA LYS A 184 7.15 -4.64 14.56
C LYS A 184 6.29 -5.40 13.55
N ILE A 185 6.89 -5.98 12.53
CA ILE A 185 6.16 -6.84 11.57
C ILE A 185 5.41 -7.93 12.34
N LYS A 186 6.11 -8.69 13.19
CA LYS A 186 5.49 -9.76 14.00
C LYS A 186 4.33 -9.26 14.86
N SER A 187 4.41 -8.05 15.41
CA SER A 187 3.33 -7.47 16.22
C SER A 187 2.06 -7.14 15.43
N LEU A 188 2.16 -6.99 14.12
CA LEU A 188 1.03 -6.72 13.23
C LEU A 188 0.41 -8.00 12.64
N LEU A 189 0.97 -9.18 12.94
CA LEU A 189 0.51 -10.45 12.36
C LEU A 189 -0.64 -11.09 13.13
N ASN A 190 -1.14 -10.44 14.18
CA ASN A 190 -2.26 -10.97 14.95
C ASN A 190 -3.49 -11.18 14.07
N GLY A 191 -4.00 -12.42 14.06
CA GLY A 191 -5.11 -12.85 13.20
C GLY A 191 -4.68 -13.46 11.86
N PHE A 192 -3.39 -13.39 11.49
CA PHE A 192 -2.85 -14.06 10.30
C PHE A 192 -2.03 -15.31 10.66
N THR A 193 -2.01 -16.28 9.74
CA THR A 193 -1.23 -17.52 9.82
C THR A 193 -0.37 -17.68 8.57
N ASN A 194 0.56 -18.64 8.57
CA ASN A 194 1.40 -18.96 7.40
C ASN A 194 2.20 -17.75 6.88
N ILE A 195 2.92 -17.10 7.78
CA ILE A 195 3.64 -15.86 7.53
C ILE A 195 4.94 -16.15 6.78
N SER A 196 5.21 -15.37 5.73
CA SER A 196 6.48 -15.33 5.03
C SER A 196 6.98 -13.88 4.96
N ILE A 197 8.25 -13.67 5.25
CA ILE A 197 8.90 -12.35 5.16
C ILE A 197 10.06 -12.49 4.19
N GLU A 198 10.08 -11.64 3.17
CA GLU A 198 11.15 -11.55 2.18
C GLU A 198 11.76 -10.13 2.23
N ASN A 199 13.08 -10.03 2.22
CA ASN A 199 13.78 -8.74 2.14
C ASN A 199 14.30 -8.54 0.73
N PHE A 200 14.11 -7.36 0.16
CA PHE A 200 14.58 -7.01 -1.18
C PHE A 200 14.90 -5.52 -1.31
N ASP A 201 15.63 -5.17 -2.33
CA ASP A 201 15.99 -3.80 -2.66
C ASP A 201 15.08 -3.26 -3.75
N GLU A 202 14.68 -1.99 -3.65
CA GLU A 202 13.87 -1.35 -4.67
C GLU A 202 14.33 0.09 -4.94
N GLY A 203 14.35 0.47 -6.22
CA GLY A 203 14.66 1.82 -6.69
C GLY A 203 16.14 2.06 -7.00
N SER A 204 16.45 3.29 -7.47
CA SER A 204 17.80 3.71 -7.85
C SER A 204 18.76 3.88 -6.67
N PHE A 205 18.24 4.18 -5.49
CA PHE A 205 18.94 4.04 -4.22
C PHE A 205 18.36 2.83 -3.51
N PRO A 206 19.19 1.93 -2.98
CA PRO A 206 18.70 0.69 -2.40
C PRO A 206 17.81 0.98 -1.19
N ARG A 207 16.51 0.94 -1.44
CA ARG A 207 15.50 0.92 -0.38
C ARG A 207 15.36 -0.51 0.07
N LYS A 208 15.49 -0.73 1.38
CA LYS A 208 15.34 -2.06 1.99
C LYS A 208 13.90 -2.26 2.42
N LEU A 209 13.21 -3.16 1.73
CA LEU A 209 11.82 -3.51 1.98
C LEU A 209 11.71 -4.89 2.63
N SER A 210 10.65 -5.08 3.37
CA SER A 210 10.21 -6.37 3.89
C SER A 210 8.72 -6.50 3.67
#